data_f60e54ab41f36615694ffd55f6812c00
#
_entry.id   f60e54ab41f36615694ffd55f6812c00
#
_cell.length_a   1.000
_cell.length_b   1.000
_cell.length_c   1.000
_cell.angle_alpha   90.00
_cell.angle_beta   90.00
_cell.angle_gamma   90.00
#
_symmetry.space_group_name_H-M   'P 1'
#
loop_
_entity.id
_entity.type
_entity.pdbx_description
1 polymer ?
#
loop_
_entity_poly.entity_id
_entity_poly.type
_entity_poly.pdbx_seq_one_letter_code
_entity_poly.pdbx_strand_id
1 'polypeptide(L)'
;DIKIVDENDKEVKSGEVGEIAIKSPANMRCYLNKKIETDEVLIDGWMHTGDLGFINSQGLVTIVDRKKNIIIRGGENISCLEVEGMLQKHQSILESIVFAVPNERFGEEVGVCINFKKKESLRKEEINQFLNDKLARFKIPTHYWLADDSLPRGATDKLDRIKTRKLCLDNKIKSLL
;
A
#
# COMPACT_ATOMS: atom_id res chain seq x y z
N ASP A 1 -7.09 -21.51 -11.44
CA ASP A 1 -8.19 -20.56 -11.55
C ASP A 1 -7.91 -19.33 -10.72
N ILE A 2 -8.36 -18.17 -11.19
CA ILE A 2 -8.25 -16.87 -10.50
C ILE A 2 -9.62 -16.20 -10.57
N LYS A 3 -10.08 -15.63 -9.46
CA LYS A 3 -11.26 -14.76 -9.42
C LYS A 3 -10.94 -13.49 -8.61
N ILE A 4 -11.68 -12.42 -8.85
CA ILE A 4 -11.63 -11.20 -8.05
C ILE A 4 -12.93 -11.12 -7.26
N VAL A 5 -12.84 -10.93 -5.94
CA VAL A 5 -14.00 -10.98 -5.05
C VAL A 5 -14.14 -9.72 -4.20
N ASP A 6 -15.38 -9.42 -3.82
CA ASP A 6 -15.72 -8.37 -2.87
C ASP A 6 -15.56 -8.84 -1.41
N GLU A 7 -15.96 -8.02 -0.46
CA GLU A 7 -15.92 -8.31 0.99
C GLU A 7 -16.82 -9.47 1.42
N ASN A 8 -17.79 -9.86 0.58
CA ASN A 8 -18.73 -10.96 0.81
C ASN A 8 -18.33 -12.23 0.03
N ASP A 9 -17.10 -12.31 -0.47
CA ASP A 9 -16.56 -13.39 -1.31
C ASP A 9 -17.34 -13.57 -2.63
N LYS A 10 -18.01 -12.52 -3.12
CA LYS A 10 -18.74 -12.51 -4.35
C LYS A 10 -17.88 -12.00 -5.50
N GLU A 11 -17.85 -12.74 -6.61
CA GLU A 11 -17.08 -12.34 -7.77
C GLU A 11 -17.57 -11.01 -8.34
N VAL A 12 -16.62 -10.06 -8.53
CA VAL A 12 -16.88 -8.74 -9.08
C VAL A 12 -16.83 -8.75 -10.61
N LYS A 13 -17.31 -7.69 -11.25
CA LYS A 13 -17.27 -7.56 -12.71
C LYS A 13 -15.85 -7.31 -13.21
N SER A 14 -15.62 -7.67 -14.48
CA SER A 14 -14.35 -7.33 -15.16
C SER A 14 -14.08 -5.83 -15.07
N GLY A 15 -12.86 -5.47 -14.66
CA GLY A 15 -12.40 -4.10 -14.43
C GLY A 15 -12.69 -3.54 -13.03
N GLU A 16 -13.53 -4.19 -12.23
CA GLU A 16 -13.74 -3.80 -10.83
C GLU A 16 -12.63 -4.35 -9.94
N VAL A 17 -12.18 -3.54 -8.97
CA VAL A 17 -11.15 -3.91 -8.01
C VAL A 17 -11.75 -4.71 -6.87
N GLY A 18 -11.13 -5.83 -6.52
CA GLY A 18 -11.47 -6.66 -5.38
C GLY A 18 -10.26 -7.47 -4.94
N GLU A 19 -10.45 -8.38 -3.99
CA GLU A 19 -9.39 -9.27 -3.54
C GLU A 19 -9.15 -10.39 -4.55
N ILE A 20 -7.88 -10.65 -4.85
CA ILE A 20 -7.49 -11.75 -5.74
C ILE A 20 -7.57 -13.07 -4.96
N ALA A 21 -8.42 -13.97 -5.41
CA ALA A 21 -8.52 -15.33 -4.89
C ALA A 21 -8.05 -16.35 -5.94
N ILE A 22 -7.26 -17.32 -5.49
CA ILE A 22 -6.60 -18.31 -6.38
C ILE A 22 -6.99 -19.72 -5.94
N LYS A 23 -7.35 -20.56 -6.92
CA LYS A 23 -7.59 -21.99 -6.73
C LYS A 23 -6.64 -22.80 -7.61
N SER A 24 -5.74 -23.57 -6.97
CA SER A 24 -4.71 -24.33 -7.65
C SER A 24 -4.33 -25.56 -6.82
N PRO A 25 -3.95 -26.67 -7.48
CA PRO A 25 -3.33 -27.83 -6.80
C PRO A 25 -2.03 -27.47 -6.06
N ALA A 26 -1.38 -26.36 -6.43
CA ALA A 26 -0.16 -25.85 -5.80
C ALA A 26 -0.43 -24.98 -4.56
N ASN A 27 -1.69 -24.69 -4.23
CA ASN A 27 -1.99 -23.92 -3.02
C ASN A 27 -1.51 -24.67 -1.79
N MET A 28 -1.06 -23.92 -0.77
CA MET A 28 -0.72 -24.49 0.52
C MET A 28 -1.92 -25.23 1.11
N ARG A 29 -1.67 -26.26 1.90
CA ARG A 29 -2.73 -26.96 2.66
C ARG A 29 -3.12 -26.20 3.94
N CYS A 30 -2.15 -25.59 4.61
CA CYS A 30 -2.37 -24.81 5.82
C CYS A 30 -1.10 -24.03 6.21
N TYR A 31 -1.24 -23.06 7.09
CA TYR A 31 -0.14 -22.55 7.91
C TYR A 31 0.14 -23.50 9.05
N LEU A 32 1.39 -23.93 9.25
CA LEU A 32 1.76 -24.90 10.27
C LEU A 32 1.40 -24.38 11.67
N ASN A 33 0.60 -25.15 12.41
CA ASN A 33 0.11 -24.84 13.78
C ASN A 33 -0.69 -23.52 13.88
N LYS A 34 -1.30 -23.05 12.78
CA LYS A 34 -2.03 -21.80 12.68
C LYS A 34 -3.36 -22.03 12.00
N LYS A 35 -4.28 -22.71 12.73
CA LYS A 35 -5.59 -23.08 12.15
C LYS A 35 -6.43 -21.84 11.84
N ILE A 36 -6.49 -20.87 12.75
CA ILE A 36 -7.32 -19.66 12.57
C ILE A 36 -6.86 -18.89 11.33
N GLU A 37 -5.56 -18.59 11.24
CA GLU A 37 -5.00 -17.88 10.09
C GLU A 37 -5.13 -18.67 8.77
N THR A 38 -5.21 -20.02 8.87
CA THR A 38 -5.46 -20.86 7.70
C THR A 38 -6.91 -20.72 7.24
N ASP A 39 -7.85 -20.84 8.17
CA ASP A 39 -9.28 -20.76 7.88
C ASP A 39 -9.68 -19.35 7.35
N GLU A 40 -8.97 -18.29 7.75
CA GLU A 40 -9.17 -16.93 7.23
C GLU A 40 -8.75 -16.76 5.75
N VAL A 41 -7.77 -17.52 5.29
CA VAL A 41 -7.23 -17.37 3.92
C VAL A 41 -7.64 -18.49 2.96
N LEU A 42 -8.05 -19.65 3.47
CA LEU A 42 -8.51 -20.78 2.64
C LEU A 42 -10.03 -20.95 2.82
N ILE A 43 -10.80 -20.35 1.93
CA ILE A 43 -12.27 -20.37 1.95
C ILE A 43 -12.76 -21.18 0.74
N ASP A 44 -13.50 -22.25 0.96
CA ASP A 44 -14.09 -23.11 -0.08
C ASP A 44 -13.09 -23.58 -1.16
N GLY A 45 -11.85 -23.81 -0.76
CA GLY A 45 -10.76 -24.23 -1.63
C GLY A 45 -10.12 -23.08 -2.45
N TRP A 46 -10.51 -21.84 -2.19
CA TRP A 46 -9.87 -20.65 -2.72
C TRP A 46 -8.92 -20.06 -1.69
N MET A 47 -7.73 -19.69 -2.13
CA MET A 47 -6.75 -18.98 -1.32
C MET A 47 -6.91 -17.47 -1.56
N HIS A 48 -7.34 -16.76 -0.54
CA HIS A 48 -7.37 -15.30 -0.50
C HIS A 48 -5.96 -14.77 -0.31
N THR A 49 -5.46 -14.03 -1.33
CA THR A 49 -4.05 -13.63 -1.35
C THR A 49 -3.74 -12.44 -0.46
N GLY A 50 -4.76 -11.68 -0.09
CA GLY A 50 -4.63 -10.37 0.56
C GLY A 50 -4.14 -9.28 -0.40
N ASP A 51 -3.99 -9.58 -1.69
CA ASP A 51 -3.66 -8.60 -2.73
C ASP A 51 -4.97 -8.16 -3.42
N LEU A 52 -5.10 -6.86 -3.65
CA LEU A 52 -6.19 -6.27 -4.42
C LEU A 52 -5.79 -6.13 -5.88
N GLY A 53 -6.73 -6.38 -6.77
CA GLY A 53 -6.50 -6.28 -8.19
C GLY A 53 -7.79 -6.35 -8.99
N PHE A 54 -7.66 -6.34 -10.29
CA PHE A 54 -8.77 -6.53 -11.23
C PHE A 54 -8.32 -7.36 -12.43
N ILE A 55 -9.29 -7.96 -13.11
CA ILE A 55 -9.09 -8.63 -14.41
C ILE A 55 -9.60 -7.68 -15.49
N ASN A 56 -8.73 -7.31 -16.44
CA ASN A 56 -9.12 -6.45 -17.54
C ASN A 56 -9.90 -7.20 -18.62
N SER A 57 -10.39 -6.48 -19.65
CA SER A 57 -11.15 -7.08 -20.77
C SER A 57 -10.37 -8.09 -21.61
N GLN A 58 -9.05 -8.15 -21.46
CA GLN A 58 -8.17 -9.12 -22.12
C GLN A 58 -7.88 -10.34 -21.25
N GLY A 59 -8.47 -10.44 -20.05
CA GLY A 59 -8.24 -11.52 -19.09
C GLY A 59 -6.92 -11.41 -18.30
N LEU A 60 -6.24 -10.28 -18.37
CA LEU A 60 -5.00 -10.05 -17.63
C LEU A 60 -5.30 -9.53 -16.22
N VAL A 61 -4.64 -10.12 -15.22
CA VAL A 61 -4.71 -9.69 -13.83
C VAL A 61 -3.76 -8.53 -13.60
N THR A 62 -4.26 -7.44 -13.02
CA THR A 62 -3.47 -6.29 -12.60
C THR A 62 -3.57 -6.15 -11.08
N ILE A 63 -2.43 -6.18 -10.39
CA ILE A 63 -2.35 -5.95 -8.95
C ILE A 63 -2.36 -4.45 -8.69
N VAL A 64 -3.23 -4.00 -7.77
CA VAL A 64 -3.37 -2.60 -7.37
C VAL A 64 -2.58 -2.31 -6.10
N ASP A 65 -2.79 -3.11 -5.06
CA ASP A 65 -2.09 -3.01 -3.76
C ASP A 65 -2.38 -4.24 -2.90
N ARG A 66 -1.89 -4.25 -1.68
CA ARG A 66 -2.33 -5.16 -0.64
C ARG A 66 -3.51 -4.59 0.14
N LYS A 67 -4.49 -5.43 0.48
CA LYS A 67 -5.68 -5.06 1.27
C LYS A 67 -5.31 -4.27 2.54
N LYS A 68 -4.28 -4.73 3.27
CA LYS A 68 -3.77 -4.08 4.49
C LYS A 68 -2.99 -2.79 4.28
N ASN A 69 -2.69 -2.42 3.04
CA ASN A 69 -1.95 -1.20 2.70
C ASN A 69 -2.86 -0.11 2.12
N ILE A 70 -4.16 -0.38 2.03
CA ILE A 70 -5.13 0.65 1.65
C ILE A 70 -5.32 1.60 2.82
N ILE A 71 -5.24 2.90 2.54
CA ILE A 71 -5.56 3.97 3.47
C ILE A 71 -7.02 4.35 3.25
N ILE A 72 -7.82 4.33 4.32
CA ILE A 72 -9.26 4.66 4.23
C ILE A 72 -9.45 6.09 4.77
N ARG A 73 -9.46 7.06 3.86
CA ARG A 73 -9.57 8.47 4.19
C ARG A 73 -10.98 9.00 3.89
N GLY A 74 -11.79 9.18 4.93
CA GLY A 74 -13.15 9.71 4.78
C GLY A 74 -14.05 8.88 3.85
N GLY A 75 -13.84 7.55 3.81
CA GLY A 75 -14.54 6.62 2.93
C GLY A 75 -13.88 6.36 1.58
N GLU A 76 -12.83 7.12 1.23
CA GLU A 76 -12.06 6.92 0.00
C GLU A 76 -10.91 5.92 0.22
N ASN A 77 -10.78 4.96 -0.68
CA ASN A 77 -9.70 3.98 -0.68
C ASN A 77 -8.48 4.50 -1.44
N ILE A 78 -7.35 4.61 -0.76
CA ILE A 78 -6.09 5.13 -1.32
C ILE A 78 -5.04 4.02 -1.30
N SER A 79 -4.54 3.64 -2.47
CA SER A 79 -3.44 2.71 -2.61
C SER A 79 -2.12 3.37 -2.22
N CYS A 80 -1.40 2.78 -1.27
CA CYS A 80 -0.05 3.20 -0.94
C CYS A 80 0.89 3.06 -2.14
N LEU A 81 0.77 1.96 -2.90
CA LEU A 81 1.61 1.72 -4.08
C LEU A 81 1.38 2.75 -5.19
N GLU A 82 0.14 3.22 -5.38
CA GLU A 82 -0.16 4.28 -6.36
C GLU A 82 0.59 5.57 -6.01
N VAL A 83 0.52 6.00 -4.75
CA VAL A 83 1.19 7.21 -4.29
C VAL A 83 2.72 7.06 -4.34
N GLU A 84 3.26 5.92 -3.87
CA GLU A 84 4.69 5.59 -3.95
C GLU A 84 5.18 5.58 -5.40
N GLY A 85 4.43 4.97 -6.31
CA GLY A 85 4.76 4.91 -7.73
C GLY A 85 4.81 6.29 -8.40
N MET A 86 3.99 7.26 -7.94
CA MET A 86 4.08 8.63 -8.43
C MET A 86 5.27 9.37 -7.82
N LEU A 87 5.55 9.20 -6.53
CA LEU A 87 6.72 9.79 -5.88
C LEU A 87 8.03 9.33 -6.51
N GLN A 88 8.17 8.03 -6.83
CA GLN A 88 9.37 7.48 -7.45
C GLN A 88 9.66 8.00 -8.85
N LYS A 89 8.69 8.65 -9.53
CA LYS A 89 8.95 9.35 -10.80
C LYS A 89 9.73 10.65 -10.62
N HIS A 90 9.86 11.15 -9.40
CA HIS A 90 10.65 12.34 -9.12
C HIS A 90 12.14 12.00 -9.06
N GLN A 91 12.97 12.72 -9.83
CA GLN A 91 14.40 12.43 -9.98
C GLN A 91 15.21 12.47 -8.67
N SER A 92 14.80 13.29 -7.70
CA SER A 92 15.48 13.47 -6.41
C SER A 92 15.10 12.43 -5.37
N ILE A 93 14.00 11.69 -5.55
CA ILE A 93 13.54 10.68 -4.59
C ILE A 93 14.25 9.35 -4.88
N LEU A 94 14.87 8.79 -3.85
CA LEU A 94 15.51 7.48 -3.90
C LEU A 94 14.53 6.38 -3.52
N GLU A 95 13.87 6.53 -2.37
CA GLU A 95 12.89 5.60 -1.82
C GLU A 95 11.77 6.36 -1.12
N SER A 96 10.59 5.78 -1.11
CA SER A 96 9.46 6.31 -0.35
C SER A 96 8.59 5.18 0.18
N ILE A 97 8.03 5.36 1.37
CA ILE A 97 7.03 4.47 1.97
C ILE A 97 5.84 5.32 2.38
N VAL A 98 4.67 4.96 1.86
CA VAL A 98 3.39 5.59 2.18
C VAL A 98 2.63 4.73 3.19
N PHE A 99 1.98 5.33 4.16
CA PHE A 99 1.23 4.63 5.21
C PHE A 99 0.12 5.50 5.79
N ALA A 100 -0.85 4.83 6.44
CA ALA A 100 -1.94 5.50 7.13
C ALA A 100 -1.46 6.21 8.40
N VAL A 101 -1.90 7.45 8.59
CA VAL A 101 -1.75 8.24 9.82
C VAL A 101 -3.14 8.40 10.43
N PRO A 102 -3.35 8.08 11.72
CA PRO A 102 -4.65 8.28 12.37
C PRO A 102 -5.08 9.74 12.32
N ASN A 103 -6.35 9.98 12.03
CA ASN A 103 -6.96 11.31 11.98
C ASN A 103 -8.38 11.27 12.54
N GLU A 104 -8.71 12.19 13.46
CA GLU A 104 -10.02 12.22 14.13
C GLU A 104 -11.19 12.50 13.18
N ARG A 105 -10.98 13.29 12.13
CA ARG A 105 -12.03 13.70 11.20
C ARG A 105 -12.25 12.68 10.08
N PHE A 106 -11.17 12.14 9.53
CA PHE A 106 -11.21 11.30 8.33
C PHE A 106 -10.94 9.82 8.62
N GLY A 107 -10.73 9.45 9.89
CA GLY A 107 -10.25 8.12 10.28
C GLY A 107 -8.75 7.98 10.03
N GLU A 108 -8.34 8.13 8.76
CA GLU A 108 -6.95 8.06 8.35
C GLU A 108 -6.59 9.20 7.38
N GLU A 109 -5.32 9.55 7.35
CA GLU A 109 -4.69 10.44 6.37
C GLU A 109 -3.43 9.80 5.78
N VAL A 110 -3.00 10.36 4.64
CA VAL A 110 -1.83 9.86 3.92
C VAL A 110 -0.57 10.45 4.53
N GLY A 111 0.28 9.56 5.07
CA GLY A 111 1.63 9.88 5.49
C GLY A 111 2.66 9.27 4.58
N VAL A 112 3.81 9.91 4.43
CA VAL A 112 4.93 9.41 3.65
C VAL A 112 6.26 9.64 4.35
N CYS A 113 7.12 8.63 4.33
CA CYS A 113 8.52 8.74 4.67
C CYS A 113 9.36 8.66 3.40
N ILE A 114 10.22 9.66 3.18
CA ILE A 114 11.01 9.80 1.96
C ILE A 114 12.49 9.77 2.32
N ASN A 115 13.26 9.04 1.52
CA ASN A 115 14.71 9.12 1.46
C ASN A 115 15.11 9.73 0.12
N PHE A 116 15.94 10.77 0.14
CA PHE A 116 16.41 11.43 -1.07
C PHE A 116 17.75 10.87 -1.55
N LYS A 117 18.05 11.04 -2.83
CA LYS A 117 19.40 10.81 -3.38
C LYS A 117 20.38 11.76 -2.73
N LYS A 118 21.66 11.36 -2.65
CA LYS A 118 22.71 12.17 -2.02
C LYS A 118 22.69 13.62 -2.50
N LYS A 119 22.72 14.55 -1.54
CA LYS A 119 22.68 16.03 -1.74
C LYS A 119 21.39 16.60 -2.30
N GLU A 120 20.35 15.77 -2.47
CA GLU A 120 19.03 16.21 -2.89
C GLU A 120 18.13 16.42 -1.68
N SER A 121 17.23 17.38 -1.78
CA SER A 121 16.15 17.60 -0.81
C SER A 121 15.04 18.38 -1.50
N LEU A 122 13.82 18.17 -1.07
CA LEU A 122 12.66 18.92 -1.52
C LEU A 122 11.86 19.39 -0.32
N ARG A 123 11.27 20.57 -0.44
CA ARG A 123 10.28 21.04 0.54
C ARG A 123 8.95 20.33 0.27
N LYS A 124 8.10 20.27 1.29
CA LYS A 124 6.75 19.70 1.22
C LYS A 124 5.93 20.26 0.06
N GLU A 125 6.03 21.60 -0.14
CA GLU A 125 5.31 22.31 -1.19
C GLU A 125 5.72 21.85 -2.60
N GLU A 126 7.00 21.58 -2.80
CA GLU A 126 7.55 21.13 -4.09
C GLU A 126 7.09 19.69 -4.40
N ILE A 127 7.06 18.83 -3.37
CA ILE A 127 6.52 17.48 -3.51
C ILE A 127 5.01 17.53 -3.81
N ASN A 128 4.25 18.36 -3.09
CA ASN A 128 2.82 18.55 -3.34
C ASN A 128 2.55 19.06 -4.75
N GLN A 129 3.30 20.06 -5.21
CA GLN A 129 3.16 20.59 -6.56
C GLN A 129 3.45 19.50 -7.61
N PHE A 130 4.47 18.68 -7.41
CA PHE A 130 4.79 17.58 -8.31
C PHE A 130 3.67 16.53 -8.38
N LEU A 131 2.96 16.28 -7.28
CA LEU A 131 1.89 15.29 -7.20
C LEU A 131 0.52 15.82 -7.66
N ASN A 132 0.27 17.14 -7.58
CA ASN A 132 -1.04 17.74 -7.88
C ASN A 132 -1.59 17.39 -9.27
N ASP A 133 -0.71 17.30 -10.30
CA ASP A 133 -1.11 16.98 -11.66
C ASP A 133 -1.18 15.46 -11.93
N LYS A 134 -0.87 14.63 -10.94
CA LYS A 134 -0.71 13.17 -11.09
C LYS A 134 -1.66 12.35 -10.23
N LEU A 135 -2.12 12.94 -9.13
CA LEU A 135 -2.99 12.27 -8.15
C LEU A 135 -4.20 13.13 -7.82
N ALA A 136 -5.32 12.48 -7.51
CA ALA A 136 -6.46 13.16 -6.93
C ALA A 136 -6.05 13.82 -5.59
N ARG A 137 -6.59 14.99 -5.30
CA ARG A 137 -6.19 15.82 -4.15
C ARG A 137 -6.24 15.07 -2.81
N PHE A 138 -7.22 14.20 -2.62
CA PHE A 138 -7.36 13.43 -1.38
C PHE A 138 -6.29 12.34 -1.20
N LYS A 139 -5.56 11.96 -2.28
CA LYS A 139 -4.46 10.99 -2.25
C LYS A 139 -3.11 11.62 -1.95
N ILE A 140 -3.00 12.96 -2.03
CA ILE A 140 -1.74 13.66 -1.78
C ILE A 140 -1.41 13.58 -0.29
N PRO A 141 -0.17 13.19 0.08
CA PRO A 141 0.22 13.11 1.48
C PRO A 141 0.05 14.46 2.22
N THR A 142 -0.39 14.38 3.46
CA THR A 142 -0.51 15.53 4.36
C THR A 142 0.58 15.54 5.42
N HIS A 143 1.15 14.37 5.71
CA HIS A 143 2.21 14.16 6.68
C HIS A 143 3.48 13.65 6.00
N TYR A 144 4.62 14.29 6.29
CA TYR A 144 5.90 14.01 5.64
C TYR A 144 6.99 13.76 6.68
N TRP A 145 7.80 12.73 6.46
CA TRP A 145 9.01 12.43 7.22
C TRP A 145 10.19 12.26 6.28
N LEU A 146 11.36 12.68 6.75
CA LEU A 146 12.63 12.51 6.03
C LEU A 146 13.51 11.50 6.74
N ALA A 147 13.92 10.47 6.02
CA ALA A 147 14.94 9.55 6.46
C ALA A 147 16.31 10.02 5.93
N ASP A 148 17.23 10.28 6.85
CA ASP A 148 18.61 10.64 6.50
C ASP A 148 19.38 9.46 5.92
N ASP A 149 19.04 8.23 6.38
CA ASP A 149 19.58 6.95 5.92
C ASP A 149 18.53 6.16 5.13
N SER A 150 18.94 4.99 4.63
CA SER A 150 18.04 4.05 3.95
C SER A 150 16.84 3.69 4.82
N LEU A 151 15.67 3.56 4.19
CA LEU A 151 14.45 3.17 4.88
C LEU A 151 14.56 1.75 5.46
N PRO A 152 13.89 1.47 6.60
CA PRO A 152 13.88 0.16 7.23
C PRO A 152 13.50 -0.96 6.28
N ARG A 153 14.22 -2.09 6.37
CA ARG A 153 13.96 -3.28 5.55
C ARG A 153 13.71 -4.50 6.43
N GLY A 154 12.90 -5.42 5.93
CA GLY A 154 12.66 -6.72 6.53
C GLY A 154 13.78 -7.72 6.19
N ALA A 155 13.64 -8.96 6.67
CA ALA A 155 14.61 -10.03 6.46
C ALA A 155 14.83 -10.41 4.97
N THR A 156 13.86 -10.11 4.11
CA THR A 156 13.92 -10.35 2.66
C THR A 156 14.38 -9.13 1.86
N ASP A 157 14.99 -8.16 2.51
CA ASP A 157 15.45 -6.87 1.95
C ASP A 157 14.33 -6.00 1.33
N LYS A 158 13.07 -6.33 1.56
CA LYS A 158 11.93 -5.48 1.18
C LYS A 158 11.72 -4.37 2.19
N LEU A 159 11.30 -3.20 1.73
CA LEU A 159 10.96 -2.06 2.58
C LEU A 159 9.90 -2.47 3.63
N ASP A 160 10.15 -2.15 4.90
CA ASP A 160 9.29 -2.49 6.03
C ASP A 160 8.38 -1.30 6.38
N ARG A 161 7.16 -1.30 5.79
CA ARG A 161 6.16 -0.25 6.01
C ARG A 161 5.73 -0.15 7.49
N ILE A 162 5.56 -1.27 8.18
CA ILE A 162 5.11 -1.30 9.57
C ILE A 162 6.15 -0.64 10.48
N LYS A 163 7.41 -1.04 10.35
CA LYS A 163 8.52 -0.48 11.11
C LYS A 163 8.72 1.01 10.80
N THR A 164 8.68 1.39 9.52
CA THR A 164 8.82 2.79 9.09
C THR A 164 7.71 3.65 9.68
N ARG A 165 6.43 3.23 9.53
CA ARG A 165 5.29 3.93 10.13
C ARG A 165 5.48 4.14 11.63
N LYS A 166 5.87 3.09 12.36
CA LYS A 166 6.11 3.17 13.80
C LYS A 166 7.19 4.20 14.15
N LEU A 167 8.33 4.18 13.46
CA LEU A 167 9.42 5.12 13.70
C LEU A 167 9.01 6.57 13.41
N CYS A 168 8.21 6.80 12.36
CA CYS A 168 7.68 8.12 12.02
C CYS A 168 6.72 8.64 13.11
N LEU A 169 5.74 7.83 13.50
CA LEU A 169 4.74 8.22 14.50
C LEU A 169 5.35 8.36 15.91
N ASP A 170 6.40 7.61 16.25
CA ASP A 170 7.17 7.72 17.48
C ASP A 170 8.17 8.90 17.46
N ASN A 171 8.17 9.76 16.43
CA ASN A 171 9.10 10.88 16.20
C ASN A 171 10.60 10.46 16.22
N LYS A 172 10.90 9.21 15.83
CA LYS A 172 12.27 8.72 15.67
C LYS A 172 12.85 9.01 14.28
N ILE A 173 12.01 9.39 13.34
CA ILE A 173 12.37 9.95 12.03
C ILE A 173 11.85 11.39 12.00
N LYS A 174 12.65 12.30 11.47
CA LYS A 174 12.36 13.74 11.45
C LYS A 174 11.12 14.04 10.60
N SER A 175 10.12 14.71 11.19
CA SER A 175 8.98 15.25 10.46
C SER A 175 9.40 16.48 9.65
N LEU A 176 8.93 16.58 8.43
CA LEU A 176 8.89 17.78 7.61
C LEU A 176 7.62 18.56 7.99
N LEU A 177 7.76 19.53 8.87
CA LEU A 177 6.67 20.43 9.24
C LEU A 177 6.39 21.45 8.13
#